data_3e01fd1e2f229dbf132bc900da093855
#
_entry.id   3e01fd1e2f229dbf132bc900da093855
#
_cell.length_a   1.000
_cell.length_b   1.000
_cell.length_c   1.000
_cell.angle_alpha   90.00
_cell.angle_beta   90.00
_cell.angle_gamma   90.00
#
_symmetry.space_group_name_H-M   'P 1'
#
loop_
_entity.id
_entity.type
_entity.pdbx_description
1 polymer ?
#
loop_
_entity_poly.entity_id
_entity_poly.type
_entity_poly.pdbx_seq_one_letter_code
_entity_poly.pdbx_strand_id
1 'polypeptide(L)'
;TAIVPQLLARDPALIGALNSSNFSQSTQRLISFVDEIGAETLTLLDAEGRVVASTDRTRLGSQHQDTAFFTQAMGVDATMFTVYKDEVGAYNFIYSRRIESQGVTIGVIFVEADLQKYEDAWAGISDAVIVTDNTGVIILSTEPLWRGLSEGEALARQPPSGAIQRAIQTTSNWTA
;
A
#
# COMPACT_ATOMS: atom_id res chain seq x y z
N THR A 1 -10.26 -0.64 0.06
CA THR A 1 -9.00 -0.11 -0.48
C THR A 1 -8.48 -0.95 -1.66
N ALA A 2 -8.52 -2.30 -1.62
CA ALA A 2 -8.03 -3.17 -2.71
C ALA A 2 -8.76 -2.99 -4.07
N ILE A 3 -9.98 -2.47 -4.09
CA ILE A 3 -10.74 -2.21 -5.33
C ILE A 3 -10.22 -0.97 -6.08
N VAL A 4 -9.58 -0.04 -5.38
CA VAL A 4 -9.14 1.24 -5.96
C VAL A 4 -8.13 1.05 -7.09
N PRO A 5 -7.04 0.28 -6.93
CA PRO A 5 -6.11 0.03 -8.04
C PRO A 5 -6.80 -0.60 -9.25
N GLN A 6 -7.81 -1.44 -9.02
CA GLN A 6 -8.59 -2.06 -10.10
C GLN A 6 -9.42 -1.05 -10.89
N LEU A 7 -9.99 -0.05 -10.22
CA LEU A 7 -10.73 1.03 -10.89
C LEU A 7 -9.78 1.94 -11.66
N LEU A 8 -8.68 2.35 -11.03
CA LEU A 8 -7.67 3.21 -11.64
C LEU A 8 -6.97 2.53 -12.84
N ALA A 9 -6.73 1.22 -12.77
CA ALA A 9 -6.14 0.46 -13.87
C ALA A 9 -7.03 0.43 -15.13
N ARG A 10 -8.30 0.78 -15.01
CA ARG A 10 -9.27 0.86 -16.12
C ARG A 10 -9.61 2.30 -16.49
N ASP A 11 -8.98 3.29 -15.87
CA ASP A 11 -9.23 4.69 -16.20
C ASP A 11 -8.73 5.03 -17.62
N PRO A 12 -9.60 5.47 -18.55
CA PRO A 12 -9.22 5.70 -19.94
C PRO A 12 -8.16 6.79 -20.11
N ALA A 13 -8.11 7.77 -19.19
CA ALA A 13 -7.13 8.85 -19.27
C ALA A 13 -5.73 8.35 -18.89
N LEU A 14 -5.61 7.47 -17.89
CA LEU A 14 -4.34 6.85 -17.52
C LEU A 14 -3.85 5.88 -18.58
N ILE A 15 -4.74 5.07 -19.15
CA ILE A 15 -4.42 4.17 -20.28
C ILE A 15 -3.96 4.99 -21.50
N GLY A 16 -4.68 6.04 -21.83
CA GLY A 16 -4.34 6.94 -22.94
C GLY A 16 -2.99 7.62 -22.76
N ALA A 17 -2.68 8.06 -21.53
CA ALA A 17 -1.41 8.67 -21.19
C ALA A 17 -0.23 7.69 -21.37
N LEU A 18 -0.37 6.45 -20.89
CA LEU A 18 0.65 5.40 -21.06
C LEU A 18 0.87 5.04 -22.53
N ASN A 19 -0.22 4.89 -23.31
CA ASN A 19 -0.12 4.58 -24.75
C ASN A 19 0.51 5.70 -25.58
N SER A 20 0.29 6.96 -25.21
CA SER A 20 0.81 8.12 -25.92
C SER A 20 2.12 8.68 -25.37
N SER A 21 2.58 8.18 -24.24
CA SER A 21 3.69 8.75 -23.45
C SER A 21 3.51 10.24 -23.12
N ASN A 22 2.25 10.69 -23.02
CA ASN A 22 1.91 12.07 -22.65
C ASN A 22 1.29 12.11 -21.26
N PHE A 23 2.10 12.47 -20.28
CA PHE A 23 1.74 12.46 -18.86
C PHE A 23 1.38 13.84 -18.30
N SER A 24 1.23 14.86 -19.16
CA SER A 24 1.03 16.26 -18.76
C SER A 24 -0.17 16.48 -17.82
N GLN A 25 -1.22 15.67 -17.95
CA GLN A 25 -2.42 15.75 -17.12
C GLN A 25 -2.57 14.60 -16.12
N SER A 26 -1.67 13.60 -16.17
CA SER A 26 -1.81 12.38 -15.39
C SER A 26 -1.69 12.64 -13.87
N THR A 27 -0.73 13.46 -13.45
CA THR A 27 -0.60 13.84 -12.04
C THR A 27 -1.84 14.56 -11.51
N GLN A 28 -2.43 15.48 -12.29
CA GLN A 28 -3.66 16.17 -11.90
C GLN A 28 -4.84 15.20 -11.81
N ARG A 29 -4.88 14.21 -12.70
CA ARG A 29 -5.89 13.15 -12.66
C ARG A 29 -5.75 12.31 -11.39
N LEU A 30 -4.52 11.93 -11.00
CA LEU A 30 -4.28 11.20 -9.76
C LEU A 30 -4.66 12.03 -8.52
N ILE A 31 -4.35 13.33 -8.50
CA ILE A 31 -4.72 14.23 -7.40
C ILE A 31 -6.25 14.27 -7.22
N SER A 32 -7.03 14.29 -8.29
CA SER A 32 -8.50 14.30 -8.21
C SER A 32 -9.06 13.02 -7.55
N PHE A 33 -8.34 11.91 -7.59
CA PHE A 33 -8.76 10.67 -6.95
C PHE A 33 -8.30 10.55 -5.50
N VAL A 34 -7.12 11.06 -5.14
CA VAL A 34 -6.52 10.82 -3.82
C VAL A 34 -7.43 11.24 -2.68
N ASP A 35 -8.09 12.38 -2.81
CA ASP A 35 -9.00 12.91 -1.79
C ASP A 35 -10.27 12.06 -1.66
N GLU A 36 -10.81 11.56 -2.78
CA GLU A 36 -12.02 10.74 -2.79
C GLU A 36 -11.80 9.37 -2.16
N ILE A 37 -10.61 8.77 -2.36
CA ILE A 37 -10.32 7.41 -1.92
C ILE A 37 -9.60 7.33 -0.57
N GLY A 38 -9.14 8.47 -0.05
CA GLY A 38 -8.41 8.53 1.22
C GLY A 38 -7.07 7.80 1.21
N ALA A 39 -6.40 7.75 0.06
CA ALA A 39 -5.04 7.25 -0.06
C ALA A 39 -4.02 8.30 0.41
N GLU A 40 -2.82 7.87 0.76
CA GLU A 40 -1.70 8.76 1.01
C GLU A 40 -1.10 9.23 -0.30
N THR A 41 -0.78 8.29 -1.17
CA THR A 41 -0.15 8.56 -2.47
C THR A 41 -0.72 7.66 -3.56
N LEU A 42 -0.88 8.24 -4.75
CA LEU A 42 -1.16 7.51 -5.99
C LEU A 42 0.00 7.70 -6.95
N THR A 43 0.50 6.62 -7.53
CA THR A 43 1.65 6.66 -8.44
C THR A 43 1.43 5.76 -9.65
N LEU A 44 1.70 6.31 -10.85
CA LEU A 44 1.64 5.62 -12.12
C LEU A 44 3.06 5.37 -12.63
N LEU A 45 3.33 4.11 -12.97
CA LEU A 45 4.59 3.68 -13.57
C LEU A 45 4.35 3.20 -15.00
N ASP A 46 5.33 3.42 -15.87
CA ASP A 46 5.35 2.80 -17.20
C ASP A 46 5.75 1.30 -17.12
N ALA A 47 5.83 0.65 -18.28
CA ALA A 47 6.17 -0.77 -18.38
C ALA A 47 7.60 -1.08 -17.91
N GLU A 48 8.50 -0.10 -17.92
CA GLU A 48 9.88 -0.18 -17.47
C GLU A 48 10.04 0.11 -15.97
N GLY A 49 8.94 0.41 -15.26
CA GLY A 49 8.95 0.70 -13.82
C GLY A 49 9.39 2.10 -13.45
N ARG A 50 9.38 3.04 -14.42
CA ARG A 50 9.66 4.45 -14.17
C ARG A 50 8.40 5.17 -13.73
N VAL A 51 8.48 5.99 -12.70
CA VAL A 51 7.36 6.86 -12.27
C VAL A 51 7.11 7.96 -13.29
N VAL A 52 5.96 7.93 -13.94
CA VAL A 52 5.55 8.90 -14.97
C VAL A 52 4.50 9.90 -14.48
N ALA A 53 3.78 9.56 -13.41
CA ALA A 53 2.90 10.49 -12.70
C ALA A 53 2.78 10.09 -11.23
N SER A 54 2.67 11.05 -10.33
CA SER A 54 2.48 10.80 -8.90
C SER A 54 1.83 12.00 -8.23
N THR A 55 1.02 11.76 -7.20
CA THR A 55 0.53 12.81 -6.30
C THR A 55 1.66 13.38 -5.44
N ASP A 56 2.68 12.57 -5.14
CA ASP A 56 3.96 13.00 -4.60
C ASP A 56 4.95 13.28 -5.75
N ARG A 57 5.14 14.56 -6.08
CA ARG A 57 5.97 15.00 -7.20
C ARG A 57 7.46 14.68 -7.02
N THR A 58 7.92 14.43 -5.81
CA THR A 58 9.32 14.09 -5.53
C THR A 58 9.70 12.73 -6.10
N ARG A 59 8.71 11.86 -6.31
CA ARG A 59 8.88 10.52 -6.87
C ARG A 59 8.98 10.49 -8.40
N LEU A 60 8.65 11.59 -9.11
CA LEU A 60 8.66 11.60 -10.58
C LEU A 60 10.03 11.25 -11.14
N GLY A 61 10.05 10.29 -12.06
CA GLY A 61 11.25 9.80 -12.74
C GLY A 61 12.05 8.75 -11.97
N SER A 62 11.68 8.41 -10.72
CA SER A 62 12.32 7.31 -9.98
C SER A 62 12.04 5.96 -10.63
N GLN A 63 12.95 5.00 -10.42
CA GLN A 63 12.88 3.65 -10.98
C GLN A 63 12.51 2.63 -9.91
N HIS A 64 11.59 1.73 -10.27
CA HIS A 64 11.05 0.71 -9.37
C HIS A 64 10.96 -0.68 -10.01
N GLN A 65 11.64 -0.91 -11.14
CA GLN A 65 11.58 -2.18 -11.88
C GLN A 65 11.93 -3.41 -11.03
N ASP A 66 12.81 -3.26 -10.04
CA ASP A 66 13.28 -4.34 -9.18
C ASP A 66 12.53 -4.44 -7.85
N THR A 67 11.53 -3.58 -7.63
CA THR A 67 10.75 -3.60 -6.39
C THR A 67 9.71 -4.73 -6.39
N ALA A 68 9.45 -5.29 -5.19
CA ALA A 68 8.49 -6.39 -5.05
C ALA A 68 7.08 -6.00 -5.51
N PHE A 69 6.62 -4.79 -5.19
CA PHE A 69 5.27 -4.33 -5.58
C PHE A 69 5.12 -4.18 -7.10
N PHE A 70 6.19 -3.82 -7.82
CA PHE A 70 6.15 -3.69 -9.28
C PHE A 70 6.22 -5.07 -9.94
N THR A 71 7.24 -5.88 -9.59
CA THR A 71 7.45 -7.21 -10.21
C THR A 71 6.27 -8.15 -9.99
N GLN A 72 5.67 -8.14 -8.79
CA GLN A 72 4.49 -8.95 -8.49
C GLN A 72 3.28 -8.47 -9.28
N ALA A 73 3.03 -7.16 -9.37
CA ALA A 73 1.92 -6.60 -10.13
C ALA A 73 2.02 -6.92 -11.62
N MET A 74 3.23 -6.87 -12.19
CA MET A 74 3.46 -7.22 -13.59
C MET A 74 3.16 -8.69 -13.89
N GLY A 75 3.37 -9.60 -12.92
CA GLY A 75 3.23 -11.04 -13.09
C GLY A 75 1.81 -11.59 -13.00
N VAL A 76 0.85 -10.82 -12.44
CA VAL A 76 -0.50 -11.33 -12.15
C VAL A 76 -1.59 -10.36 -12.56
N ASP A 77 -2.76 -10.91 -12.97
CA ASP A 77 -3.96 -10.10 -13.22
C ASP A 77 -4.82 -9.97 -11.96
N ALA A 78 -4.21 -9.46 -10.90
CA ALA A 78 -4.88 -9.19 -9.63
C ALA A 78 -4.30 -7.94 -8.97
N THR A 79 -5.04 -7.36 -8.04
CA THR A 79 -4.47 -6.34 -7.15
C THR A 79 -3.58 -7.02 -6.13
N MET A 80 -2.32 -6.64 -6.10
CA MET A 80 -1.34 -7.15 -5.14
C MET A 80 -1.26 -6.21 -3.95
N PHE A 81 -1.09 -6.79 -2.77
CA PHE A 81 -0.81 -6.08 -1.54
C PHE A 81 0.64 -6.37 -1.12
N THR A 82 1.40 -5.32 -0.89
CA THR A 82 2.80 -5.44 -0.48
C THR A 82 3.06 -4.48 0.68
N VAL A 83 3.74 -4.98 1.70
CA VAL A 83 4.29 -4.16 2.78
C VAL A 83 5.75 -3.92 2.48
N TYR A 84 6.15 -2.67 2.50
CA TYR A 84 7.56 -2.35 2.30
C TYR A 84 8.03 -1.34 3.35
N LYS A 85 9.29 -1.45 3.72
CA LYS A 85 9.95 -0.56 4.67
C LYS A 85 10.81 0.42 3.90
N ASP A 86 10.57 1.71 4.11
CA ASP A 86 11.35 2.76 3.45
C ASP A 86 12.75 2.92 4.07
N GLU A 87 13.55 3.83 3.52
CA GLU A 87 14.92 4.09 3.96
C GLU A 87 15.01 4.64 5.40
N VAL A 88 13.95 5.29 5.88
CA VAL A 88 13.87 5.81 7.25
C VAL A 88 13.27 4.80 8.24
N GLY A 89 12.86 3.62 7.73
CA GLY A 89 12.34 2.52 8.52
C GLY A 89 10.85 2.55 8.76
N ALA A 90 10.10 3.43 8.09
CA ALA A 90 8.64 3.43 8.15
C ALA A 90 8.05 2.34 7.26
N TYR A 91 6.95 1.73 7.73
CA TYR A 91 6.22 0.74 6.96
C TYR A 91 5.18 1.41 6.07
N ASN A 92 5.15 0.99 4.80
CA ASN A 92 4.21 1.49 3.80
C ASN A 92 3.40 0.32 3.24
N PHE A 93 2.09 0.51 3.12
CA PHE A 93 1.15 -0.46 2.58
C PHE A 93 0.79 -0.06 1.16
N ILE A 94 1.20 -0.88 0.21
CA ILE A 94 1.03 -0.62 -1.20
C ILE A 94 0.07 -1.64 -1.80
N TYR A 95 -0.98 -1.13 -2.44
CA TYR A 95 -1.82 -1.91 -3.34
C TYR A 95 -1.42 -1.59 -4.77
N SER A 96 -0.95 -2.58 -5.52
CA SER A 96 -0.49 -2.41 -6.89
C SER A 96 -1.29 -3.26 -7.86
N ARG A 97 -1.48 -2.75 -9.09
CA ARG A 97 -2.13 -3.47 -10.17
C ARG A 97 -1.55 -3.05 -11.51
N ARG A 98 -1.34 -4.02 -12.40
CA ARG A 98 -0.94 -3.74 -13.78
C ARG A 98 -2.06 -3.08 -14.55
N ILE A 99 -1.68 -2.24 -15.50
CA ILE A 99 -2.55 -1.60 -16.47
C ILE A 99 -2.32 -2.26 -17.82
N GLU A 100 -3.40 -2.66 -18.46
CA GLU A 100 -3.33 -3.34 -19.76
C GLU A 100 -4.04 -2.52 -20.84
N SER A 101 -3.49 -2.57 -22.04
CA SER A 101 -4.12 -2.09 -23.26
C SER A 101 -4.00 -3.15 -24.33
N GLN A 102 -5.12 -3.59 -24.90
CA GLN A 102 -5.19 -4.62 -25.96
C GLN A 102 -4.44 -5.93 -25.58
N GLY A 103 -4.51 -6.34 -24.30
CA GLY A 103 -3.86 -7.56 -23.80
C GLY A 103 -2.36 -7.43 -23.54
N VAL A 104 -1.81 -6.23 -23.66
CA VAL A 104 -0.41 -5.94 -23.34
C VAL A 104 -0.35 -5.11 -22.07
N THR A 105 0.52 -5.49 -21.13
CA THR A 105 0.79 -4.68 -19.93
C THR A 105 1.60 -3.45 -20.33
N ILE A 106 1.04 -2.26 -20.05
CA ILE A 106 1.61 -0.96 -20.43
C ILE A 106 2.10 -0.15 -19.23
N GLY A 107 1.87 -0.63 -18.01
CA GLY A 107 2.30 0.04 -16.79
C GLY A 107 1.69 -0.56 -15.54
N VAL A 108 1.97 0.07 -14.42
CA VAL A 108 1.44 -0.30 -13.10
C VAL A 108 0.92 0.95 -12.39
N ILE A 109 -0.24 0.84 -11.77
CA ILE A 109 -0.73 1.82 -10.79
C ILE A 109 -0.47 1.27 -9.39
N PHE A 110 0.06 2.08 -8.49
CA PHE A 110 0.06 1.74 -7.08
C PHE A 110 -0.60 2.81 -6.22
N VAL A 111 -1.21 2.34 -5.16
CA VAL A 111 -1.95 3.12 -4.17
C VAL A 111 -1.31 2.85 -2.82
N GLU A 112 -0.76 3.86 -2.21
CA GLU A 112 -0.18 3.81 -0.87
C GLU A 112 -1.29 4.14 0.13
N ALA A 113 -1.49 3.26 1.11
CA ALA A 113 -2.51 3.46 2.13
C ALA A 113 -1.97 4.38 3.22
N ASP A 114 -2.79 5.34 3.63
CA ASP A 114 -2.50 6.21 4.76
C ASP A 114 -2.70 5.44 6.08
N LEU A 115 -1.58 4.97 6.65
CA LEU A 115 -1.60 4.18 7.88
C LEU A 115 -2.07 5.02 9.07
N GLN A 116 -1.80 6.32 9.09
CA GLN A 116 -2.20 7.19 10.18
C GLN A 116 -3.73 7.29 10.25
N LYS A 117 -4.43 7.35 9.12
CA LYS A 117 -5.89 7.29 9.10
C LYS A 117 -6.46 6.01 9.69
N TYR A 118 -5.80 4.87 9.47
CA TYR A 118 -6.21 3.61 10.11
C TYR A 118 -5.98 3.65 11.62
N GLU A 119 -4.83 4.16 12.07
CA GLU A 119 -4.51 4.29 13.49
C GLU A 119 -5.45 5.26 14.20
N ASP A 120 -5.74 6.41 13.60
CA ASP A 120 -6.70 7.40 14.13
C ASP A 120 -8.11 6.80 14.24
N ALA A 121 -8.54 6.02 13.25
CA ALA A 121 -9.81 5.32 13.29
C ALA A 121 -9.89 4.27 14.43
N TRP A 122 -8.74 3.71 14.81
CA TRP A 122 -8.65 2.72 15.89
C TRP A 122 -8.35 3.33 17.25
N ALA A 123 -7.91 4.58 17.34
CA ALA A 123 -7.56 5.24 18.60
C ALA A 123 -8.72 5.31 19.61
N GLY A 124 -9.98 5.16 19.14
CA GLY A 124 -11.18 5.08 20.00
C GLY A 124 -11.60 3.66 20.38
N ILE A 125 -10.91 2.63 19.89
CA ILE A 125 -11.23 1.22 20.17
C ILE A 125 -10.51 0.80 21.45
N SER A 126 -11.27 0.27 22.42
CA SER A 126 -10.73 -0.18 23.71
C SER A 126 -9.88 -1.46 23.62
N ASP A 127 -9.93 -2.15 22.49
CA ASP A 127 -9.16 -3.37 22.26
C ASP A 127 -7.89 -3.07 21.48
N ALA A 128 -6.78 -3.72 21.87
CA ALA A 128 -5.54 -3.63 21.12
C ALA A 128 -5.70 -4.39 19.78
N VAL A 129 -5.42 -3.70 18.67
CA VAL A 129 -5.39 -4.29 17.33
C VAL A 129 -3.96 -4.29 16.85
N ILE A 130 -3.51 -5.44 16.35
CA ILE A 130 -2.19 -5.58 15.71
C ILE A 130 -2.37 -6.25 14.34
N VAL A 131 -1.55 -5.82 13.39
CA VAL A 131 -1.40 -6.48 12.08
C VAL A 131 0.06 -6.87 11.94
N THR A 132 0.32 -8.12 11.62
CA THR A 132 1.69 -8.63 11.40
C THR A 132 1.90 -8.94 9.91
N ASP A 133 3.14 -8.88 9.48
CA ASP A 133 3.55 -9.44 8.20
C ASP A 133 3.64 -10.98 8.30
N ASN A 134 4.01 -11.62 7.18
CA ASN A 134 4.16 -13.07 7.09
C ASN A 134 5.34 -13.64 7.90
N THR A 135 6.16 -12.79 8.50
CA THR A 135 7.27 -13.19 9.41
C THR A 135 6.91 -12.99 10.89
N GLY A 136 5.69 -12.48 11.17
CA GLY A 136 5.21 -12.22 12.53
C GLY A 136 5.68 -10.88 13.12
N VAL A 137 6.21 -9.98 12.28
CA VAL A 137 6.58 -8.62 12.69
C VAL A 137 5.35 -7.72 12.64
N ILE A 138 5.10 -6.98 13.72
CA ILE A 138 3.98 -6.04 13.83
C ILE A 138 4.25 -4.84 12.90
N ILE A 139 3.38 -4.67 11.91
CA ILE A 139 3.49 -3.62 10.89
C ILE A 139 2.49 -2.48 11.14
N LEU A 140 1.41 -2.75 11.86
CA LEU A 140 0.40 -1.76 12.24
C LEU A 140 -0.17 -2.14 13.62
N SER A 141 -0.39 -1.14 14.46
CA SER A 141 -0.90 -1.37 15.82
C SER A 141 -1.60 -0.13 16.35
N THR A 142 -2.64 -0.34 17.18
CA THR A 142 -3.22 0.72 18.04
C THR A 142 -2.23 1.25 19.09
N GLU A 143 -1.12 0.50 19.33
CA GLU A 143 -0.01 0.92 20.17
C GLU A 143 1.24 1.14 19.29
N PRO A 144 1.56 2.38 18.87
CA PRO A 144 2.64 2.65 17.91
C PRO A 144 4.02 2.13 18.31
N LEU A 145 4.28 1.98 19.61
CA LEU A 145 5.55 1.47 20.13
C LEU A 145 5.81 -0.01 19.81
N TRP A 146 4.80 -0.74 19.37
CA TRP A 146 4.94 -2.17 19.02
C TRP A 146 5.32 -2.39 17.56
N ARG A 147 5.28 -1.38 16.72
CA ARG A 147 5.68 -1.52 15.32
C ARG A 147 7.14 -1.94 15.19
N GLY A 148 7.37 -2.91 14.34
CA GLY A 148 8.69 -3.49 14.11
C GLY A 148 9.12 -4.54 15.12
N LEU A 149 8.28 -4.85 16.10
CA LEU A 149 8.51 -5.93 17.08
C LEU A 149 7.78 -7.20 16.62
N SER A 150 8.28 -8.35 17.03
CA SER A 150 7.49 -9.58 17.03
C SER A 150 6.44 -9.54 18.17
N GLU A 151 5.40 -10.35 18.06
CA GLU A 151 4.40 -10.47 19.12
C GLU A 151 5.05 -10.79 20.49
N GLY A 152 6.06 -11.67 20.50
CA GLY A 152 6.79 -12.04 21.73
C GLY A 152 7.55 -10.88 22.34
N GLU A 153 8.19 -10.04 21.51
CA GLU A 153 8.92 -8.85 21.97
C GLU A 153 7.96 -7.77 22.49
N ALA A 154 6.81 -7.58 21.84
CA ALA A 154 5.78 -6.65 22.28
C ALA A 154 5.22 -7.05 23.65
N LEU A 155 4.94 -8.34 23.85
CA LEU A 155 4.50 -8.89 25.13
C LEU A 155 5.55 -8.75 26.25
N ALA A 156 6.83 -8.92 25.91
CA ALA A 156 7.92 -8.79 26.87
C ALA A 156 8.16 -7.34 27.32
N ARG A 157 7.84 -6.36 26.47
CA ARG A 157 8.02 -4.94 26.78
C ARG A 157 6.90 -4.32 27.63
N GLN A 158 5.70 -4.90 27.55
CA GLN A 158 4.58 -4.50 28.41
C GLN A 158 3.95 -5.73 29.06
N PRO A 159 3.71 -5.71 30.37
CA PRO A 159 2.97 -6.80 31.01
C PRO A 159 1.58 -6.87 30.33
N PRO A 160 1.09 -8.08 30.00
CA PRO A 160 -0.15 -8.26 29.28
C PRO A 160 -1.33 -7.65 30.06
N SER A 161 -1.88 -6.56 29.56
CA SER A 161 -3.23 -6.18 29.95
C SER A 161 -4.18 -7.18 29.30
N GLY A 162 -5.36 -7.42 29.90
CA GLY A 162 -6.32 -8.37 29.32
C GLY A 162 -6.75 -8.09 27.87
N ALA A 163 -6.51 -6.86 27.40
CA ALA A 163 -6.75 -6.43 26.02
C ALA A 163 -5.71 -7.02 25.03
N ILE A 164 -4.43 -7.07 25.42
CA ILE A 164 -3.34 -7.62 24.59
C ILE A 164 -3.55 -9.12 24.36
N GLN A 165 -3.88 -9.87 25.43
CA GLN A 165 -4.14 -11.30 25.31
C GLN A 165 -5.32 -11.59 24.37
N ARG A 166 -6.36 -10.77 24.38
CA ARG A 166 -7.51 -10.91 23.47
C ARG A 166 -7.15 -10.61 22.02
N ALA A 167 -6.36 -9.58 21.76
CA ALA A 167 -5.90 -9.25 20.40
C ALA A 167 -5.07 -10.39 19.79
N ILE A 168 -4.12 -10.95 20.51
CA ILE A 168 -3.27 -12.06 20.04
C ILE A 168 -4.09 -13.33 19.77
N GLN A 169 -5.08 -13.64 20.59
CA GLN A 169 -5.97 -14.78 20.36
C GLN A 169 -6.85 -14.62 19.12
N THR A 170 -7.18 -13.38 18.73
CA THR A 170 -8.01 -13.11 17.55
C THR A 170 -7.20 -13.24 16.25
N THR A 171 -5.93 -12.86 16.25
CA THR A 171 -5.05 -12.99 15.07
C THR A 171 -4.65 -14.43 14.75
N SER A 172 -4.53 -15.29 15.74
CA SER A 172 -4.20 -16.72 15.53
C SER A 172 -5.31 -17.52 14.83
N ASN A 173 -6.52 -16.98 14.69
CA ASN A 173 -7.66 -17.62 14.03
C ASN A 173 -7.90 -17.14 12.59
N TRP A 174 -7.07 -16.26 12.06
CA TRP A 174 -7.13 -15.83 10.66
C TRP A 174 -6.27 -16.77 9.79
N THR A 175 -6.77 -17.95 9.54
CA THR A 175 -6.32 -18.78 8.41
C THR A 175 -7.10 -18.34 7.18
N ALA A 176 -6.36 -17.86 6.17
CA ALA A 176 -6.88 -17.53 4.85
C ALA A 176 -7.56 -18.71 4.17
#